data_46b2d80d1babab1451d3da59f392cb32
#
_entry.id   46b2d80d1babab1451d3da59f392cb32
#
_cell.length_a   1.000
_cell.length_b   1.000
_cell.length_c   1.000
_cell.angle_alpha   90.00
_cell.angle_beta   90.00
_cell.angle_gamma   90.00
#
_symmetry.space_group_name_H-M   'P 1'
#
loop_
_entity.id
_entity.type
_entity.pdbx_description
1 polymer ?
#
loop_
_entity_poly.entity_id
_entity_poly.type
_entity_poly.pdbx_seq_one_letter_code
_entity_poly.pdbx_strand_id
1 'polypeptide(L)'
;MENTLPNPILPNPSPLYRWLVLLFVSLTMFGSYYAYDALSPLADVLKQQLGFSDLNIGFLQAIYSFPNIFTVVIGGFIIDRIGLRKSLMIFGVLCFIGPAITAASSHLSIMATGRLIFGMGAESLNVAVVTALARWFKGKELSFAFGLNLTVSRLGTFAALNSPTWARWAYANWRDPFLISLAFSGLCVVGAAVYWGMEAWAEKNYHLGEVSTDKVVFADLWKFGVSYWLIVALCIVFYSAIFPFQTFAVKFFMEAHGTSREFGGFLSSMLTLFAMIATPLFGLWVDRVGKRALLMMLGSLLLIPVYLMMAYTHINLYIPMAMMGVAFSLIPAVMWPSVAYIVDQAKLGTAYGLMTMIQNIGLFGLNLLVGWANNYEHADASNPAGYHLGMWIFSVLGFLGVLFAFLLRQREIGPHGHGLETITTAKAASSS
;
A
#
# COMPACT_ATOMS: atom_id res chain seq x y z
N MET A 1 -46.67 -31.50 14.83
CA MET A 1 -45.20 -31.41 14.68
C MET A 1 -44.92 -31.26 13.18
N GLU A 2 -44.80 -30.05 12.70
CA GLU A 2 -44.41 -29.81 11.30
C GLU A 2 -42.92 -30.17 11.15
N ASN A 3 -42.69 -31.22 10.38
CA ASN A 3 -41.35 -31.57 9.91
C ASN A 3 -40.91 -30.50 8.91
N THR A 4 -40.32 -29.42 9.38
CA THR A 4 -39.61 -28.48 8.52
C THR A 4 -38.35 -29.17 8.01
N LEU A 5 -38.43 -29.75 6.80
CA LEU A 5 -37.24 -30.20 6.08
C LEU A 5 -36.24 -29.04 6.03
N PRO A 6 -34.93 -29.26 6.31
CA PRO A 6 -33.96 -28.22 6.21
C PRO A 6 -34.01 -27.64 4.79
N ASN A 7 -34.08 -26.30 4.68
CA ASN A 7 -34.06 -25.62 3.39
C ASN A 7 -32.91 -26.15 2.53
N PRO A 8 -33.12 -26.47 1.27
CA PRO A 8 -32.07 -27.00 0.40
C PRO A 8 -30.96 -25.94 0.29
N ILE A 9 -29.71 -26.34 0.62
CA ILE A 9 -28.54 -25.48 0.49
C ILE A 9 -28.38 -25.09 -0.98
N LEU A 10 -28.48 -23.82 -1.29
CA LEU A 10 -28.34 -23.28 -2.65
C LEU A 10 -26.90 -23.37 -3.12
N PRO A 11 -26.62 -23.65 -4.40
CA PRO A 11 -25.24 -23.86 -4.86
C PRO A 11 -24.36 -22.61 -4.79
N ASN A 12 -24.96 -21.42 -4.97
CA ASN A 12 -24.20 -20.16 -4.99
C ASN A 12 -25.02 -18.98 -4.44
N PRO A 13 -24.37 -18.01 -3.74
CA PRO A 13 -24.99 -16.75 -3.37
C PRO A 13 -25.39 -15.93 -4.60
N SER A 14 -26.46 -15.11 -4.46
CA SER A 14 -26.88 -14.19 -5.51
C SER A 14 -25.77 -13.18 -5.86
N PRO A 15 -25.69 -12.68 -7.09
CA PRO A 15 -24.72 -11.66 -7.46
C PRO A 15 -24.78 -10.42 -6.53
N LEU A 16 -25.99 -9.90 -6.24
CA LEU A 16 -26.19 -8.77 -5.36
C LEU A 16 -25.58 -9.01 -3.97
N TYR A 17 -25.77 -10.19 -3.41
CA TYR A 17 -25.22 -10.53 -2.09
C TYR A 17 -23.68 -10.51 -2.10
N ARG A 18 -23.05 -11.05 -3.15
CA ARG A 18 -21.58 -11.03 -3.31
C ARG A 18 -21.04 -9.61 -3.42
N TRP A 19 -21.73 -8.74 -4.17
CA TRP A 19 -21.32 -7.33 -4.31
C TRP A 19 -21.50 -6.54 -3.01
N LEU A 20 -22.51 -6.84 -2.20
CA LEU A 20 -22.64 -6.28 -0.86
C LEU A 20 -21.49 -6.72 0.06
N VAL A 21 -21.11 -8.01 0.00
CA VAL A 21 -19.92 -8.49 0.73
C VAL A 21 -18.68 -7.73 0.31
N LEU A 22 -18.45 -7.56 -1.00
CA LEU A 22 -17.33 -6.76 -1.51
C LEU A 22 -17.36 -5.34 -0.95
N LEU A 23 -18.50 -4.67 -0.94
CA LEU A 23 -18.64 -3.31 -0.43
C LEU A 23 -18.15 -3.21 1.02
N PHE A 24 -18.69 -4.06 1.91
CA PHE A 24 -18.35 -3.99 3.33
C PHE A 24 -16.91 -4.40 3.62
N VAL A 25 -16.39 -5.39 2.91
CA VAL A 25 -14.97 -5.78 3.02
C VAL A 25 -14.05 -4.66 2.51
N SER A 26 -14.42 -4.00 1.41
CA SER A 26 -13.65 -2.86 0.87
C SER A 26 -13.71 -1.62 1.76
N LEU A 27 -14.81 -1.40 2.50
CA LEU A 27 -14.89 -0.31 3.47
C LEU A 27 -13.88 -0.48 4.63
N THR A 28 -13.53 -1.72 4.99
CA THR A 28 -12.46 -1.95 5.97
C THR A 28 -11.12 -1.41 5.46
N MET A 29 -10.84 -1.64 4.17
CA MET A 29 -9.63 -1.14 3.54
C MET A 29 -9.63 0.37 3.37
N PHE A 30 -10.76 0.98 3.05
CA PHE A 30 -10.91 2.44 3.03
C PHE A 30 -10.50 3.06 4.37
N GLY A 31 -11.04 2.56 5.49
CA GLY A 31 -10.72 3.04 6.83
C GLY A 31 -9.24 2.87 7.19
N SER A 32 -8.66 1.72 6.85
CA SER A 32 -7.25 1.42 7.08
C SER A 32 -6.33 2.35 6.28
N TYR A 33 -6.59 2.56 4.99
CA TYR A 33 -5.79 3.44 4.14
C TYR A 33 -5.93 4.91 4.55
N TYR A 34 -7.13 5.35 4.95
CA TYR A 34 -7.30 6.67 5.52
C TYR A 34 -6.41 6.89 6.75
N ALA A 35 -6.42 5.93 7.70
CA ALA A 35 -5.65 6.03 8.94
C ALA A 35 -4.13 6.00 8.70
N TYR A 36 -3.67 5.29 7.68
CA TYR A 36 -2.27 5.27 7.29
C TYR A 36 -1.79 6.64 6.82
N ASP A 37 -2.53 7.26 5.90
CA ASP A 37 -2.12 8.48 5.22
C ASP A 37 -2.50 9.78 5.96
N ALA A 38 -3.31 9.71 7.02
CA ALA A 38 -3.73 10.87 7.82
C ALA A 38 -2.56 11.61 8.50
N LEU A 39 -1.39 10.98 8.66
CA LEU A 39 -0.21 11.60 9.26
C LEU A 39 0.44 12.64 8.35
N SER A 40 0.46 12.43 7.03
CA SER A 40 1.16 13.28 6.07
C SER A 40 0.73 14.75 6.10
N PRO A 41 -0.57 15.09 6.04
CA PRO A 41 -1.01 16.49 6.10
C PRO A 41 -0.93 17.11 7.50
N LEU A 42 -0.52 16.34 8.52
CA LEU A 42 -0.39 16.76 9.92
C LEU A 42 1.05 17.09 10.34
N ALA A 43 2.04 16.77 9.51
CA ALA A 43 3.44 16.80 9.90
C ALA A 43 3.88 18.17 10.47
N ASP A 44 3.47 19.27 9.84
CA ASP A 44 3.79 20.64 10.30
C ASP A 44 3.02 21.01 11.59
N VAL A 45 1.77 20.57 11.75
CA VAL A 45 0.97 20.80 12.97
C VAL A 45 1.59 20.10 14.17
N LEU A 46 2.06 18.86 14.00
CA LEU A 46 2.76 18.11 15.05
C LEU A 46 4.08 18.80 15.44
N LYS A 47 4.81 19.34 14.46
CA LYS A 47 6.01 20.10 14.69
C LYS A 47 5.72 21.38 15.49
N GLN A 48 4.71 22.15 15.08
CA GLN A 48 4.35 23.44 15.70
C GLN A 48 3.72 23.31 17.07
N GLN A 49 2.82 22.35 17.28
CA GLN A 49 2.03 22.23 18.51
C GLN A 49 2.62 21.29 19.55
N LEU A 50 3.29 20.21 19.11
CA LEU A 50 3.86 19.21 20.02
C LEU A 50 5.39 19.28 20.09
N GLY A 51 6.04 20.14 19.29
CA GLY A 51 7.50 20.24 19.23
C GLY A 51 8.16 18.99 18.61
N PHE A 52 7.43 18.19 17.82
CA PHE A 52 8.00 17.01 17.18
C PHE A 52 9.00 17.40 16.11
N SER A 53 10.12 16.71 16.10
CA SER A 53 11.10 16.82 15.04
C SER A 53 10.65 15.98 13.81
N ASP A 54 11.24 16.25 12.65
CA ASP A 54 10.99 15.44 11.45
C ASP A 54 11.40 13.97 11.66
N LEU A 55 12.41 13.71 12.49
CA LEU A 55 12.75 12.35 12.91
C LEU A 55 11.63 11.69 13.71
N ASN A 56 10.95 12.42 14.60
CA ASN A 56 9.81 11.90 15.37
C ASN A 56 8.62 11.56 14.44
N ILE A 57 8.37 12.42 13.45
CA ILE A 57 7.32 12.20 12.44
C ILE A 57 7.67 10.98 11.58
N GLY A 58 8.92 10.90 11.10
CA GLY A 58 9.43 9.74 10.37
C GLY A 58 9.34 8.45 11.21
N PHE A 59 9.63 8.53 12.51
CA PHE A 59 9.48 7.39 13.44
C PHE A 59 8.04 6.94 13.61
N LEU A 60 7.08 7.85 13.71
CA LEU A 60 5.65 7.50 13.76
C LEU A 60 5.19 6.76 12.51
N GLN A 61 5.73 7.08 11.35
CA GLN A 61 5.42 6.37 10.11
C GLN A 61 6.23 5.08 9.98
N ALA A 62 7.50 5.08 10.38
CA ALA A 62 8.35 3.90 10.37
C ALA A 62 7.81 2.79 11.27
N ILE A 63 7.43 3.11 12.51
CA ILE A 63 6.98 2.12 13.49
C ILE A 63 5.72 1.35 13.05
N TYR A 64 4.90 1.93 12.17
CA TYR A 64 3.83 1.22 11.48
C TYR A 64 4.36 0.06 10.63
N SER A 65 5.46 0.27 9.90
CA SER A 65 6.03 -0.74 9.01
C SER A 65 6.78 -1.84 9.74
N PHE A 66 7.21 -1.60 10.98
CA PHE A 66 7.98 -2.58 11.75
C PHE A 66 7.25 -3.91 11.98
N PRO A 67 6.00 -3.95 12.49
CA PRO A 67 5.30 -5.22 12.66
C PRO A 67 5.01 -5.88 11.30
N ASN A 68 4.88 -5.12 10.22
CA ASN A 68 4.54 -5.63 8.90
C ASN A 68 5.64 -6.50 8.30
N ILE A 69 6.87 -6.40 8.81
CA ILE A 69 7.96 -7.33 8.50
C ILE A 69 7.57 -8.78 8.84
N PHE A 70 6.69 -8.99 9.82
CA PHE A 70 6.32 -10.31 10.32
C PHE A 70 4.83 -10.63 10.10
N THR A 71 3.96 -9.65 10.19
CA THR A 71 2.50 -9.84 10.27
C THR A 71 1.86 -10.33 8.97
N VAL A 72 2.49 -10.12 7.82
CA VAL A 72 2.02 -10.71 6.54
C VAL A 72 1.96 -12.23 6.65
N VAL A 73 3.00 -12.85 7.23
CA VAL A 73 3.07 -14.32 7.42
C VAL A 73 2.17 -14.76 8.56
N ILE A 74 2.22 -14.03 9.68
CA ILE A 74 1.43 -14.34 10.88
C ILE A 74 -0.07 -14.20 10.59
N GLY A 75 -0.47 -13.21 9.79
CA GLY A 75 -1.86 -12.98 9.40
C GLY A 75 -2.48 -14.16 8.67
N GLY A 76 -1.77 -14.73 7.68
CA GLY A 76 -2.20 -15.95 6.99
C GLY A 76 -2.36 -17.15 7.95
N PHE A 77 -1.38 -17.37 8.83
CA PHE A 77 -1.44 -18.43 9.83
C PHE A 77 -2.63 -18.27 10.81
N ILE A 78 -2.93 -17.05 11.22
CA ILE A 78 -4.08 -16.76 12.09
C ILE A 78 -5.38 -17.10 11.35
N ILE A 79 -5.51 -16.69 10.07
CA ILE A 79 -6.69 -16.99 9.25
C ILE A 79 -6.92 -18.49 9.14
N ASP A 80 -5.87 -19.27 8.88
CA ASP A 80 -5.95 -20.73 8.75
C ASP A 80 -6.37 -21.39 10.09
N ARG A 81 -5.95 -20.84 11.22
CA ARG A 81 -6.18 -21.45 12.55
C ARG A 81 -7.53 -21.10 13.18
N ILE A 82 -7.96 -19.84 13.09
CA ILE A 82 -9.19 -19.38 13.77
C ILE A 82 -10.34 -19.04 12.81
N GLY A 83 -10.07 -19.11 11.52
CA GLY A 83 -11.03 -18.83 10.44
C GLY A 83 -11.11 -17.36 10.05
N LEU A 84 -11.56 -17.14 8.83
CA LEU A 84 -11.54 -15.83 8.16
C LEU A 84 -12.35 -14.76 8.91
N ARG A 85 -13.57 -15.06 9.35
CA ARG A 85 -14.47 -14.13 10.06
C ARG A 85 -13.84 -13.54 11.33
N LYS A 86 -13.30 -14.43 12.18
CA LYS A 86 -12.68 -14.04 13.45
C LYS A 86 -11.43 -13.22 13.18
N SER A 87 -10.61 -13.64 12.22
CA SER A 87 -9.38 -12.94 11.85
C SER A 87 -9.65 -11.54 11.34
N LEU A 88 -10.61 -11.38 10.41
CA LEU A 88 -10.99 -10.08 9.86
C LEU A 88 -11.50 -9.13 10.96
N MET A 89 -12.28 -9.64 11.93
CA MET A 89 -12.73 -8.87 13.08
C MET A 89 -11.56 -8.46 13.98
N ILE A 90 -10.65 -9.38 14.33
CA ILE A 90 -9.49 -9.07 15.19
C ILE A 90 -8.62 -8.00 14.52
N PHE A 91 -8.31 -8.17 13.24
CA PHE A 91 -7.48 -7.21 12.52
C PHE A 91 -8.19 -5.85 12.36
N GLY A 92 -9.50 -5.84 12.09
CA GLY A 92 -10.30 -4.62 12.05
C GLY A 92 -10.30 -3.88 13.39
N VAL A 93 -10.40 -4.60 14.52
CA VAL A 93 -10.32 -4.03 15.87
C VAL A 93 -8.93 -3.45 16.14
N LEU A 94 -7.85 -4.13 15.74
CA LEU A 94 -6.49 -3.56 15.86
C LEU A 94 -6.34 -2.28 15.03
N CYS A 95 -6.91 -2.24 13.81
CA CYS A 95 -6.93 -1.05 12.98
C CYS A 95 -7.73 0.12 13.59
N PHE A 96 -8.65 -0.13 14.49
CA PHE A 96 -9.40 0.89 15.23
C PHE A 96 -8.70 1.31 16.52
N ILE A 97 -8.20 0.35 17.31
CA ILE A 97 -7.53 0.62 18.58
C ILE A 97 -6.23 1.42 18.37
N GLY A 98 -5.47 1.11 17.31
CA GLY A 98 -4.24 1.83 17.00
C GLY A 98 -4.43 3.34 16.85
N PRO A 99 -5.28 3.81 15.93
CA PRO A 99 -5.64 5.22 15.82
C PRO A 99 -6.26 5.82 17.09
N ALA A 100 -7.03 5.05 17.86
CA ALA A 100 -7.58 5.50 19.15
C ALA A 100 -6.47 5.85 20.14
N ILE A 101 -5.47 4.99 20.29
CA ILE A 101 -4.31 5.25 21.15
C ILE A 101 -3.48 6.43 20.62
N THR A 102 -3.29 6.51 19.29
CA THR A 102 -2.57 7.62 18.67
C THR A 102 -3.24 8.96 18.94
N ALA A 103 -4.58 9.03 18.91
CA ALA A 103 -5.35 10.25 19.20
C ALA A 103 -5.46 10.56 20.70
N ALA A 104 -5.18 9.61 21.58
CA ALA A 104 -5.41 9.75 23.02
C ALA A 104 -4.35 10.60 23.73
N SER A 105 -3.13 10.74 23.20
CA SER A 105 -2.01 11.37 23.90
C SER A 105 -1.11 12.16 22.93
N SER A 106 -0.52 13.23 23.46
CA SER A 106 0.53 14.01 22.77
C SER A 106 1.94 13.46 22.96
N HIS A 107 2.12 12.40 23.76
CA HIS A 107 3.42 11.78 23.97
C HIS A 107 3.81 10.88 22.80
N LEU A 108 5.01 11.10 22.25
CA LEU A 108 5.54 10.36 21.10
C LEU A 108 5.46 8.83 21.30
N SER A 109 5.85 8.32 22.48
CA SER A 109 5.86 6.89 22.76
C SER A 109 4.46 6.26 22.75
N ILE A 110 3.44 6.98 23.24
CA ILE A 110 2.05 6.50 23.22
C ILE A 110 1.51 6.54 21.79
N MET A 111 1.76 7.62 21.06
CA MET A 111 1.38 7.72 19.64
C MET A 111 2.05 6.63 18.80
N ALA A 112 3.34 6.37 19.04
CA ALA A 112 4.10 5.30 18.39
C ALA A 112 3.53 3.90 18.71
N THR A 113 3.12 3.65 19.96
CA THR A 113 2.45 2.41 20.35
C THR A 113 1.13 2.24 19.57
N GLY A 114 0.34 3.30 19.43
CA GLY A 114 -0.86 3.28 18.61
C GLY A 114 -0.56 2.95 17.14
N ARG A 115 0.47 3.57 16.56
CA ARG A 115 0.91 3.30 15.17
C ARG A 115 1.42 1.87 15.00
N LEU A 116 2.14 1.32 15.99
CA LEU A 116 2.59 -0.07 16.00
C LEU A 116 1.40 -1.04 15.98
N ILE A 117 0.41 -0.84 16.88
CA ILE A 117 -0.79 -1.68 16.96
C ILE A 117 -1.59 -1.59 15.65
N PHE A 118 -1.70 -0.38 15.08
CA PHE A 118 -2.34 -0.17 13.78
C PHE A 118 -1.62 -0.98 12.68
N GLY A 119 -0.29 -0.94 12.63
CA GLY A 119 0.51 -1.73 11.68
C GLY A 119 0.25 -3.24 11.81
N MET A 120 0.19 -3.77 13.04
CA MET A 120 -0.13 -5.19 13.27
C MET A 120 -1.48 -5.59 12.66
N GLY A 121 -2.46 -4.68 12.70
CA GLY A 121 -3.79 -4.91 12.13
C GLY A 121 -3.83 -4.76 10.61
N ALA A 122 -3.23 -3.72 10.06
CA ALA A 122 -3.50 -3.25 8.70
C ALA A 122 -3.08 -4.24 7.61
N GLU A 123 -1.85 -4.77 7.65
CA GLU A 123 -1.39 -5.74 6.65
C GLU A 123 -2.09 -7.10 6.82
N SER A 124 -2.31 -7.53 8.06
CA SER A 124 -3.07 -8.75 8.33
C SER A 124 -4.53 -8.62 7.87
N LEU A 125 -5.13 -7.42 8.01
CA LEU A 125 -6.46 -7.12 7.48
C LEU A 125 -6.48 -7.23 5.95
N ASN A 126 -5.45 -6.71 5.27
CA ASN A 126 -5.33 -6.82 3.83
C ASN A 126 -5.29 -8.29 3.37
N VAL A 127 -4.51 -9.15 4.04
CA VAL A 127 -4.48 -10.59 3.76
C VAL A 127 -5.87 -11.21 3.94
N ALA A 128 -6.59 -10.86 5.01
CA ALA A 128 -7.94 -11.37 5.26
C ALA A 128 -8.95 -10.89 4.20
N VAL A 129 -8.85 -9.64 3.75
CA VAL A 129 -9.70 -9.08 2.69
C VAL A 129 -9.45 -9.80 1.37
N VAL A 130 -8.19 -9.99 0.98
CA VAL A 130 -7.80 -10.74 -0.23
C VAL A 130 -8.35 -12.17 -0.18
N THR A 131 -8.24 -12.84 0.96
CA THR A 131 -8.79 -14.19 1.19
C THR A 131 -10.32 -14.20 1.10
N ALA A 132 -10.99 -13.19 1.66
CA ALA A 132 -12.45 -13.05 1.54
C ALA A 132 -12.87 -12.89 0.06
N LEU A 133 -12.21 -12.02 -0.69
CA LEU A 133 -12.51 -11.82 -2.10
C LEU A 133 -12.28 -13.09 -2.91
N ALA A 134 -11.20 -13.81 -2.67
CA ALA A 134 -10.94 -15.08 -3.32
C ALA A 134 -12.04 -16.10 -3.01
N ARG A 135 -12.49 -16.22 -1.76
CA ARG A 135 -13.58 -17.13 -1.34
C ARG A 135 -14.90 -16.83 -2.04
N TRP A 136 -15.25 -15.55 -2.18
CA TRP A 136 -16.55 -15.13 -2.70
C TRP A 136 -16.61 -15.00 -4.22
N PHE A 137 -15.48 -14.73 -4.88
CA PHE A 137 -15.42 -14.42 -6.31
C PHE A 137 -14.60 -15.40 -7.15
N LYS A 138 -13.94 -16.42 -6.56
CA LYS A 138 -13.19 -17.43 -7.33
C LYS A 138 -14.09 -18.11 -8.39
N GLY A 139 -13.62 -18.07 -9.64
CA GLY A 139 -14.41 -18.57 -10.79
C GLY A 139 -15.51 -17.62 -11.27
N LYS A 140 -15.59 -16.40 -10.72
CA LYS A 140 -16.60 -15.38 -11.05
C LYS A 140 -15.89 -14.03 -10.91
N GLU A 141 -16.01 -13.11 -11.74
CA GLU A 141 -15.50 -11.73 -11.77
C GLU A 141 -14.40 -11.35 -10.73
N LEU A 142 -13.52 -12.27 -10.37
CA LEU A 142 -12.52 -12.10 -9.27
C LEU A 142 -11.60 -10.91 -9.51
N SER A 143 -11.06 -10.77 -10.73
CA SER A 143 -10.15 -9.68 -11.07
C SER A 143 -10.84 -8.32 -10.96
N PHE A 144 -12.11 -8.24 -11.35
CA PHE A 144 -12.89 -7.01 -11.23
C PHE A 144 -13.17 -6.67 -9.76
N ALA A 145 -13.50 -7.68 -8.93
CA ALA A 145 -13.70 -7.50 -7.49
C ALA A 145 -12.42 -6.99 -6.79
N PHE A 146 -11.25 -7.53 -7.13
CA PHE A 146 -9.96 -7.03 -6.65
C PHE A 146 -9.69 -5.58 -7.10
N GLY A 147 -9.96 -5.27 -8.37
CA GLY A 147 -9.80 -3.92 -8.90
C GLY A 147 -10.68 -2.91 -8.18
N LEU A 148 -11.94 -3.26 -7.92
CA LEU A 148 -12.87 -2.38 -7.21
C LEU A 148 -12.48 -2.21 -5.72
N ASN A 149 -12.06 -3.29 -5.05
CA ASN A 149 -11.52 -3.21 -3.70
C ASN A 149 -10.30 -2.28 -3.63
N LEU A 150 -9.36 -2.39 -4.56
CA LEU A 150 -8.21 -1.50 -4.62
C LEU A 150 -8.61 -0.05 -4.86
N THR A 151 -9.59 0.21 -5.72
CA THR A 151 -10.13 1.55 -5.96
C THR A 151 -10.72 2.15 -4.68
N VAL A 152 -11.56 1.39 -3.95
CA VAL A 152 -12.14 1.84 -2.68
C VAL A 152 -11.05 2.09 -1.63
N SER A 153 -10.03 1.23 -1.55
CA SER A 153 -8.87 1.43 -0.66
C SER A 153 -8.14 2.75 -0.98
N ARG A 154 -7.87 3.00 -2.25
CA ARG A 154 -7.20 4.23 -2.71
C ARG A 154 -8.04 5.50 -2.49
N LEU A 155 -9.37 5.40 -2.51
CA LEU A 155 -10.24 6.51 -2.11
C LEU A 155 -10.03 6.88 -0.63
N GLY A 156 -9.68 5.94 0.25
CA GLY A 156 -9.28 6.21 1.63
C GLY A 156 -8.04 7.12 1.71
N THR A 157 -6.98 6.76 0.97
CA THR A 157 -5.76 7.59 0.83
C THR A 157 -6.10 8.97 0.27
N PHE A 158 -6.90 9.03 -0.81
CA PHE A 158 -7.30 10.28 -1.44
C PHE A 158 -8.06 11.18 -0.45
N ALA A 159 -8.99 10.62 0.30
CA ALA A 159 -9.76 11.34 1.31
C ALA A 159 -8.87 11.87 2.45
N ALA A 160 -7.90 11.08 2.93
CA ALA A 160 -6.96 11.48 3.97
C ALA A 160 -6.07 12.64 3.53
N LEU A 161 -5.44 12.53 2.35
CA LEU A 161 -4.56 13.57 1.82
C LEU A 161 -5.30 14.87 1.47
N ASN A 162 -6.58 14.79 1.10
CA ASN A 162 -7.42 15.96 0.85
C ASN A 162 -8.23 16.41 2.09
N SER A 163 -8.02 15.81 3.25
CA SER A 163 -8.72 16.24 4.48
C SER A 163 -8.47 17.71 4.85
N PRO A 164 -7.32 18.35 4.53
CA PRO A 164 -7.16 19.78 4.70
C PRO A 164 -8.19 20.63 3.93
N THR A 165 -8.74 20.12 2.83
CA THR A 165 -9.76 20.83 2.03
C THR A 165 -11.15 20.70 2.64
N TRP A 166 -11.59 19.47 2.96
CA TRP A 166 -12.96 19.23 3.43
C TRP A 166 -13.12 19.28 4.96
N ALA A 167 -12.01 19.17 5.72
CA ALA A 167 -11.98 19.27 7.18
C ALA A 167 -10.95 20.30 7.66
N ARG A 168 -10.85 21.46 6.98
CA ARG A 168 -9.87 22.51 7.27
C ARG A 168 -9.86 22.93 8.75
N TRP A 169 -11.03 23.00 9.37
CA TRP A 169 -11.20 23.35 10.78
C TRP A 169 -10.42 22.41 11.73
N ALA A 170 -10.27 21.17 11.37
CA ALA A 170 -9.61 20.18 12.22
C ALA A 170 -8.11 20.45 12.38
N TYR A 171 -7.48 21.13 11.43
CA TYR A 171 -6.05 21.44 11.47
C TYR A 171 -5.67 22.60 12.41
N ALA A 172 -6.64 23.19 13.08
CA ALA A 172 -6.40 24.11 14.18
C ALA A 172 -5.82 23.42 15.43
N ASN A 173 -6.06 22.13 15.60
CA ASN A 173 -5.57 21.32 16.73
C ASN A 173 -5.00 19.99 16.21
N TRP A 174 -3.85 19.58 16.68
CA TRP A 174 -3.17 18.33 16.29
C TRP A 174 -4.06 17.09 16.47
N ARG A 175 -4.95 17.10 17.45
CA ARG A 175 -5.78 15.95 17.83
C ARG A 175 -6.93 15.69 16.88
N ASP A 176 -7.55 16.76 16.36
CA ASP A 176 -8.80 16.65 15.61
C ASP A 176 -8.68 15.84 14.31
N PRO A 177 -7.61 15.98 13.49
CA PRO A 177 -7.43 15.10 12.33
C PRO A 177 -7.22 13.64 12.72
N PHE A 178 -6.60 13.34 13.89
CA PHE A 178 -6.50 11.97 14.38
C PHE A 178 -7.86 11.44 14.87
N LEU A 179 -8.75 12.26 15.41
CA LEU A 179 -10.12 11.87 15.74
C LEU A 179 -10.94 11.58 14.48
N ILE A 180 -10.75 12.34 13.42
CA ILE A 180 -11.33 12.04 12.10
C ILE A 180 -10.80 10.69 11.59
N SER A 181 -9.49 10.47 11.69
CA SER A 181 -8.85 9.21 11.33
C SER A 181 -9.42 8.03 12.13
N LEU A 182 -9.64 8.22 13.43
CA LEU A 182 -10.30 7.24 14.29
C LEU A 182 -11.74 6.94 13.82
N ALA A 183 -12.52 7.96 13.45
CA ALA A 183 -13.87 7.77 12.95
C ALA A 183 -13.89 6.92 11.66
N PHE A 184 -12.99 7.21 10.70
CA PHE A 184 -12.85 6.38 9.50
C PHE A 184 -12.31 4.98 9.79
N SER A 185 -11.41 4.84 10.77
CA SER A 185 -10.95 3.51 11.23
C SER A 185 -12.08 2.66 11.82
N GLY A 186 -13.15 3.29 12.30
CA GLY A 186 -14.37 2.61 12.72
C GLY A 186 -14.99 1.76 11.60
N LEU A 187 -14.78 2.14 10.32
CA LEU A 187 -15.20 1.33 9.17
C LEU A 187 -14.52 -0.03 9.12
N CYS A 188 -13.32 -0.16 9.68
CA CYS A 188 -12.63 -1.46 9.78
C CYS A 188 -13.43 -2.42 10.66
N VAL A 189 -13.97 -1.93 11.78
CA VAL A 189 -14.76 -2.74 12.72
C VAL A 189 -16.16 -2.98 12.15
N VAL A 190 -16.83 -1.93 11.66
CA VAL A 190 -18.19 -2.02 11.10
C VAL A 190 -18.21 -2.95 9.90
N GLY A 191 -17.30 -2.78 8.96
CA GLY A 191 -17.20 -3.64 7.78
C GLY A 191 -16.93 -5.10 8.15
N ALA A 192 -16.03 -5.35 9.11
CA ALA A 192 -15.73 -6.68 9.60
C ALA A 192 -16.94 -7.33 10.33
N ALA A 193 -17.69 -6.55 11.12
CA ALA A 193 -18.88 -7.03 11.82
C ALA A 193 -20.01 -7.40 10.85
N VAL A 194 -20.24 -6.55 9.85
CA VAL A 194 -21.23 -6.83 8.80
C VAL A 194 -20.82 -8.05 7.99
N TYR A 195 -19.53 -8.13 7.59
CA TYR A 195 -19.01 -9.31 6.90
C TYR A 195 -19.20 -10.58 7.73
N TRP A 196 -18.92 -10.55 9.04
CA TRP A 196 -19.14 -11.68 9.95
C TRP A 196 -20.59 -12.17 9.90
N GLY A 197 -21.57 -11.25 10.01
CA GLY A 197 -23.00 -11.59 9.94
C GLY A 197 -23.38 -12.18 8.58
N MET A 198 -22.91 -11.56 7.50
CA MET A 198 -23.19 -12.00 6.14
C MET A 198 -22.62 -13.39 5.87
N GLU A 199 -21.36 -13.63 6.21
CA GLU A 199 -20.71 -14.92 6.01
C GLU A 199 -21.36 -16.03 6.87
N ALA A 200 -21.67 -15.71 8.15
CA ALA A 200 -22.35 -16.66 9.05
C ALA A 200 -23.72 -17.07 8.54
N TRP A 201 -24.46 -16.14 7.94
CA TRP A 201 -25.74 -16.44 7.32
C TRP A 201 -25.55 -17.23 6.01
N ALA A 202 -24.57 -16.84 5.21
CA ALA A 202 -24.31 -17.49 3.92
C ALA A 202 -23.84 -18.93 4.06
N GLU A 203 -23.02 -19.27 5.06
CA GLU A 203 -22.59 -20.66 5.33
C GLU A 203 -23.75 -21.62 5.67
N LYS A 204 -24.85 -21.08 6.18
CA LYS A 204 -26.06 -21.87 6.44
C LYS A 204 -26.91 -22.11 5.19
N ASN A 205 -26.80 -21.25 4.19
CA ASN A 205 -27.71 -21.21 3.07
C ASN A 205 -27.05 -21.56 1.71
N TYR A 206 -25.71 -21.47 1.62
CA TYR A 206 -24.97 -21.64 0.38
C TYR A 206 -23.72 -22.49 0.57
N HIS A 207 -23.27 -23.13 -0.51
CA HIS A 207 -21.92 -23.70 -0.58
C HIS A 207 -20.90 -22.61 -0.90
N LEU A 208 -20.17 -22.16 0.10
CA LEU A 208 -19.04 -21.23 -0.10
C LEU A 208 -17.76 -22.00 -0.41
N GLY A 209 -16.85 -21.36 -1.18
CA GLY A 209 -15.53 -21.91 -1.45
C GLY A 209 -14.71 -22.15 -0.18
N GLU A 210 -13.73 -23.03 -0.27
CA GLU A 210 -12.77 -23.27 0.82
C GLU A 210 -11.93 -22.03 1.09
N VAL A 211 -11.62 -21.79 2.37
CA VAL A 211 -10.67 -20.76 2.78
C VAL A 211 -9.28 -21.37 2.62
N SER A 212 -8.49 -20.82 1.71
CA SER A 212 -7.08 -21.20 1.57
C SER A 212 -6.22 -19.92 1.58
N THR A 213 -5.21 -19.91 2.40
CA THR A 213 -4.16 -18.88 2.35
C THR A 213 -2.93 -19.46 1.68
N ASP A 214 -2.19 -18.63 0.95
CA ASP A 214 -0.91 -19.04 0.37
C ASP A 214 0.09 -19.23 1.52
N LYS A 215 0.52 -20.50 1.71
CA LYS A 215 1.44 -20.82 2.81
C LYS A 215 2.85 -20.33 2.51
N VAL A 216 3.41 -19.54 3.41
CA VAL A 216 4.81 -19.17 3.37
C VAL A 216 5.66 -20.32 3.89
N VAL A 217 6.52 -20.87 3.04
CA VAL A 217 7.45 -21.95 3.41
C VAL A 217 8.85 -21.35 3.62
N PHE A 218 9.24 -21.16 4.86
CA PHE A 218 10.53 -20.54 5.21
C PHE A 218 11.75 -21.27 4.63
N ALA A 219 11.68 -22.57 4.43
CA ALA A 219 12.77 -23.37 3.81
C ALA A 219 13.06 -22.98 2.33
N ASP A 220 12.12 -22.31 1.67
CA ASP A 220 12.25 -21.93 0.27
C ASP A 220 12.73 -20.48 0.08
N LEU A 221 12.86 -19.69 1.16
CA LEU A 221 13.22 -18.27 1.08
C LEU A 221 14.53 -18.01 0.33
N TRP A 222 15.53 -18.88 0.48
CA TRP A 222 16.86 -18.73 -0.14
C TRP A 222 17.01 -19.48 -1.47
N LYS A 223 15.96 -20.14 -1.96
CA LYS A 223 15.99 -20.96 -3.19
C LYS A 223 15.58 -20.18 -4.45
N PHE A 224 15.22 -18.91 -4.31
CA PHE A 224 14.83 -18.08 -5.46
C PHE A 224 16.01 -17.67 -6.32
N GLY A 225 15.79 -17.61 -7.64
CA GLY A 225 16.78 -17.22 -8.62
C GLY A 225 17.15 -15.73 -8.58
N VAL A 226 18.23 -15.38 -9.29
CA VAL A 226 18.77 -14.00 -9.33
C VAL A 226 17.71 -13.00 -9.86
N SER A 227 16.93 -13.37 -10.87
CA SER A 227 15.87 -12.49 -11.40
C SER A 227 14.84 -12.07 -10.34
N TYR A 228 14.47 -13.00 -9.46
CA TYR A 228 13.58 -12.70 -8.34
C TYR A 228 14.21 -11.70 -7.38
N TRP A 229 15.46 -11.89 -6.97
CA TRP A 229 16.15 -10.98 -6.06
C TRP A 229 16.37 -9.59 -6.64
N LEU A 230 16.56 -9.47 -7.96
CA LEU A 230 16.61 -8.18 -8.64
C LEU A 230 15.24 -7.47 -8.62
N ILE A 231 14.14 -8.21 -8.75
CA ILE A 231 12.78 -7.65 -8.59
C ILE A 231 12.56 -7.21 -7.13
N VAL A 232 12.98 -8.00 -6.14
CA VAL A 232 12.89 -7.62 -4.73
C VAL A 232 13.70 -6.37 -4.44
N ALA A 233 14.93 -6.27 -4.96
CA ALA A 233 15.76 -5.08 -4.83
C ALA A 233 15.12 -3.85 -5.49
N LEU A 234 14.51 -4.01 -6.65
CA LEU A 234 13.73 -2.95 -7.30
C LEU A 234 12.51 -2.55 -6.47
N CYS A 235 11.80 -3.51 -5.89
CA CYS A 235 10.63 -3.27 -5.04
C CYS A 235 10.98 -2.40 -3.83
N ILE A 236 12.03 -2.77 -3.09
CA ILE A 236 12.43 -2.02 -1.90
C ILE A 236 12.82 -0.58 -2.24
N VAL A 237 13.65 -0.36 -3.27
CA VAL A 237 14.11 1.00 -3.62
C VAL A 237 12.98 1.85 -4.17
N PHE A 238 12.08 1.28 -4.97
CA PHE A 238 10.96 1.98 -5.56
C PHE A 238 9.95 2.45 -4.50
N TYR A 239 9.48 1.55 -3.66
CA TYR A 239 8.51 1.91 -2.62
C TYR A 239 9.11 2.82 -1.55
N SER A 240 10.40 2.62 -1.24
CA SER A 240 11.14 3.48 -0.31
C SER A 240 11.43 4.88 -0.86
N ALA A 241 11.41 5.07 -2.17
CA ALA A 241 11.49 6.40 -2.77
C ALA A 241 10.16 7.16 -2.68
N ILE A 242 9.02 6.47 -2.73
CA ILE A 242 7.70 7.10 -2.86
C ILE A 242 7.01 7.30 -1.50
N PHE A 243 6.84 6.25 -0.69
CA PHE A 243 6.06 6.36 0.53
C PHE A 243 6.70 7.26 1.60
N PRO A 244 8.03 7.19 1.88
CA PRO A 244 8.65 8.15 2.79
C PRO A 244 8.62 9.59 2.27
N PHE A 245 8.68 9.80 0.95
CA PHE A 245 8.41 11.13 0.39
C PHE A 245 6.98 11.58 0.71
N GLN A 246 5.96 10.73 0.50
CA GLN A 246 4.56 11.07 0.82
C GLN A 246 4.36 11.42 2.30
N THR A 247 5.13 10.83 3.21
CA THR A 247 5.08 11.16 4.65
C THR A 247 5.35 12.65 4.89
N PHE A 248 6.29 13.24 4.18
CA PHE A 248 6.70 14.63 4.33
C PHE A 248 6.21 15.56 3.22
N ALA A 249 5.55 15.03 2.19
CA ALA A 249 5.23 15.75 0.96
C ALA A 249 4.42 17.04 1.21
N VAL A 250 3.37 16.98 2.02
CA VAL A 250 2.51 18.16 2.29
C VAL A 250 3.32 19.24 3.00
N LYS A 251 4.09 18.88 4.03
CA LYS A 251 4.99 19.79 4.75
C LYS A 251 6.05 20.38 3.81
N PHE A 252 6.69 19.55 2.99
CA PHE A 252 7.67 19.99 2.00
C PHE A 252 7.07 21.01 1.01
N PHE A 253 5.88 20.74 0.46
CA PHE A 253 5.25 21.70 -0.45
C PHE A 253 4.90 23.03 0.23
N MET A 254 4.48 23.00 1.49
CA MET A 254 4.21 24.21 2.26
C MET A 254 5.47 25.00 2.57
N GLU A 255 6.49 24.34 3.10
CA GLU A 255 7.70 25.00 3.61
C GLU A 255 8.70 25.37 2.51
N ALA A 256 8.89 24.50 1.49
CA ALA A 256 9.85 24.75 0.42
C ALA A 256 9.28 25.51 -0.78
N HIS A 257 7.97 25.39 -1.02
CA HIS A 257 7.33 26.02 -2.19
C HIS A 257 6.24 27.05 -1.81
N GLY A 258 6.01 27.29 -0.53
CA GLY A 258 5.03 28.29 -0.07
C GLY A 258 3.57 27.96 -0.42
N THR A 259 3.24 26.69 -0.65
CA THR A 259 1.88 26.31 -1.01
C THR A 259 0.95 26.27 0.21
N SER A 260 -0.36 26.31 0.00
CA SER A 260 -1.29 26.01 1.07
C SER A 260 -1.28 24.50 1.40
N ARG A 261 -1.71 24.13 2.62
CA ARG A 261 -1.82 22.73 3.03
C ARG A 261 -2.81 21.97 2.13
N GLU A 262 -3.91 22.61 1.75
CA GLU A 262 -4.93 22.06 0.86
C GLU A 262 -4.32 21.70 -0.50
N PHE A 263 -3.54 22.61 -1.06
CA PHE A 263 -2.89 22.38 -2.35
C PHE A 263 -1.78 21.33 -2.25
N GLY A 264 -0.98 21.34 -1.18
CA GLY A 264 0.01 20.30 -0.90
C GLY A 264 -0.60 18.91 -0.74
N GLY A 265 -1.74 18.83 -0.03
CA GLY A 265 -2.51 17.59 0.09
C GLY A 265 -3.06 17.09 -1.25
N PHE A 266 -3.61 17.99 -2.06
CA PHE A 266 -4.06 17.65 -3.41
C PHE A 266 -2.92 17.14 -4.29
N LEU A 267 -1.77 17.83 -4.32
CA LEU A 267 -0.58 17.39 -5.06
C LEU A 267 -0.14 15.98 -4.64
N SER A 268 -0.05 15.73 -3.32
CA SER A 268 0.30 14.41 -2.80
C SER A 268 -0.72 13.33 -3.23
N SER A 269 -2.00 13.67 -3.28
CA SER A 269 -3.07 12.77 -3.70
C SER A 269 -3.08 12.43 -5.19
N MET A 270 -2.38 13.22 -6.03
CA MET A 270 -2.25 12.93 -7.47
C MET A 270 -1.67 11.54 -7.73
N LEU A 271 -0.72 11.07 -6.90
CA LEU A 271 -0.18 9.71 -7.03
C LEU A 271 -1.30 8.66 -6.97
N THR A 272 -2.20 8.83 -6.01
CA THR A 272 -3.34 7.93 -5.82
C THR A 272 -4.31 7.98 -7.00
N LEU A 273 -4.61 9.19 -7.52
CA LEU A 273 -5.44 9.35 -8.70
C LEU A 273 -4.82 8.67 -9.93
N PHE A 274 -3.52 8.87 -10.16
CA PHE A 274 -2.80 8.18 -11.24
C PHE A 274 -2.85 6.67 -11.05
N ALA A 275 -2.61 6.16 -9.84
CA ALA A 275 -2.66 4.73 -9.56
C ALA A 275 -4.05 4.12 -9.84
N MET A 276 -5.12 4.81 -9.50
CA MET A 276 -6.49 4.33 -9.75
C MET A 276 -6.82 4.20 -11.24
N ILE A 277 -6.33 5.15 -12.06
CA ILE A 277 -6.69 5.25 -13.49
C ILE A 277 -5.64 4.58 -14.37
N ALA A 278 -4.36 4.91 -14.16
CA ALA A 278 -3.29 4.53 -15.07
C ALA A 278 -2.75 3.12 -14.81
N THR A 279 -2.80 2.57 -13.58
CA THR A 279 -2.29 1.22 -13.30
C THR A 279 -2.99 0.14 -14.12
N PRO A 280 -4.34 0.09 -14.22
CA PRO A 280 -5.02 -0.87 -15.10
C PRO A 280 -4.66 -0.69 -16.57
N LEU A 281 -4.54 0.55 -17.04
CA LEU A 281 -4.17 0.86 -18.42
C LEU A 281 -2.75 0.41 -18.76
N PHE A 282 -1.81 0.65 -17.85
CA PHE A 282 -0.43 0.16 -17.98
C PHE A 282 -0.36 -1.36 -17.93
N GLY A 283 -1.14 -2.03 -17.07
CA GLY A 283 -1.23 -3.49 -17.06
C GLY A 283 -1.62 -4.04 -18.43
N LEU A 284 -2.70 -3.54 -19.01
CA LEU A 284 -3.14 -3.92 -20.36
C LEU A 284 -2.10 -3.62 -21.45
N TRP A 285 -1.43 -2.48 -21.35
CA TRP A 285 -0.38 -2.09 -22.29
C TRP A 285 0.83 -3.02 -22.20
N VAL A 286 1.30 -3.31 -20.98
CA VAL A 286 2.41 -4.22 -20.71
C VAL A 286 2.13 -5.63 -21.24
N ASP A 287 0.94 -6.14 -21.05
CA ASP A 287 0.54 -7.47 -21.52
C ASP A 287 0.55 -7.58 -23.06
N ARG A 288 0.36 -6.45 -23.77
CA ARG A 288 0.46 -6.40 -25.24
C ARG A 288 1.90 -6.25 -25.72
N VAL A 289 2.72 -5.45 -25.03
CA VAL A 289 4.08 -5.08 -25.46
C VAL A 289 5.14 -6.04 -24.94
N GLY A 290 4.93 -6.66 -23.79
CA GLY A 290 5.98 -7.34 -23.04
C GLY A 290 6.99 -6.35 -22.48
N LYS A 291 8.29 -6.58 -22.69
CA LYS A 291 9.41 -5.70 -22.32
C LYS A 291 9.36 -5.21 -20.87
N ARG A 292 9.01 -6.11 -19.94
CA ARG A 292 8.71 -5.78 -18.55
C ARG A 292 9.88 -5.13 -17.83
N ALA A 293 11.10 -5.66 -17.95
CA ALA A 293 12.27 -5.08 -17.30
C ALA A 293 12.62 -3.70 -17.88
N LEU A 294 12.47 -3.50 -19.20
CA LEU A 294 12.64 -2.19 -19.83
C LEU A 294 11.65 -1.16 -19.27
N LEU A 295 10.38 -1.54 -19.08
CA LEU A 295 9.36 -0.64 -18.55
C LEU A 295 9.60 -0.28 -17.08
N MET A 296 10.09 -1.23 -16.26
CA MET A 296 10.54 -0.95 -14.89
C MET A 296 11.72 0.03 -14.89
N MET A 297 12.66 -0.11 -15.83
CA MET A 297 13.78 0.82 -15.99
C MET A 297 13.32 2.23 -16.35
N LEU A 298 12.39 2.37 -17.29
CA LEU A 298 11.81 3.66 -17.68
C LEU A 298 11.06 4.31 -16.51
N GLY A 299 10.26 3.55 -15.77
CA GLY A 299 9.58 4.06 -14.57
C GLY A 299 10.55 4.54 -13.49
N SER A 300 11.64 3.80 -13.26
CA SER A 300 12.68 4.21 -12.30
C SER A 300 13.44 5.45 -12.78
N LEU A 301 13.70 5.55 -14.09
CA LEU A 301 14.35 6.73 -14.70
C LEU A 301 13.53 8.00 -14.52
N LEU A 302 12.19 7.90 -14.58
CA LEU A 302 11.31 9.04 -14.33
C LEU A 302 11.42 9.59 -12.91
N LEU A 303 11.71 8.76 -11.91
CA LEU A 303 11.81 9.20 -10.50
C LEU A 303 13.04 10.07 -10.24
N ILE A 304 14.13 9.87 -10.97
CA ILE A 304 15.39 10.61 -10.73
C ILE A 304 15.19 12.11 -10.86
N PRO A 305 14.72 12.66 -12.00
CA PRO A 305 14.56 14.10 -12.15
C PRO A 305 13.44 14.68 -11.29
N VAL A 306 12.44 13.90 -10.90
CA VAL A 306 11.28 14.38 -10.13
C VAL A 306 11.70 15.05 -8.84
N TYR A 307 12.52 14.40 -8.03
CA TYR A 307 12.97 14.93 -6.74
C TYR A 307 13.91 16.11 -6.92
N LEU A 308 14.81 16.05 -7.90
CA LEU A 308 15.74 17.15 -8.20
C LEU A 308 15.02 18.37 -8.76
N MET A 309 14.01 18.18 -9.59
CA MET A 309 13.17 19.29 -10.08
C MET A 309 12.46 19.98 -8.92
N MET A 310 11.88 19.23 -7.97
CA MET A 310 11.23 19.80 -6.80
C MET A 310 12.22 20.47 -5.84
N ALA A 311 13.46 19.97 -5.73
CA ALA A 311 14.47 20.52 -4.84
C ALA A 311 15.11 21.81 -5.37
N TYR A 312 15.41 21.89 -6.68
CA TYR A 312 16.27 22.90 -7.24
C TYR A 312 15.61 23.85 -8.24
N THR A 313 14.33 23.63 -8.56
CA THR A 313 13.64 24.48 -9.54
C THR A 313 12.29 24.99 -9.01
N HIS A 314 11.81 26.09 -9.58
CA HIS A 314 10.48 26.63 -9.33
C HIS A 314 9.48 26.21 -10.41
N ILE A 315 9.68 25.01 -11.00
CA ILE A 315 8.77 24.48 -12.00
C ILE A 315 7.39 24.22 -11.37
N ASN A 316 6.36 24.27 -12.22
CA ASN A 316 5.01 23.93 -11.77
C ASN A 316 4.97 22.51 -11.21
N LEU A 317 4.60 22.38 -9.93
CA LEU A 317 4.61 21.12 -9.16
C LEU A 317 3.72 20.02 -9.74
N TYR A 318 2.74 20.37 -10.59
CA TYR A 318 1.97 19.36 -11.32
C TYR A 318 2.84 18.48 -12.23
N ILE A 319 3.94 19.02 -12.78
CA ILE A 319 4.82 18.27 -13.69
C ILE A 319 5.56 17.15 -12.96
N PRO A 320 6.36 17.42 -11.90
CA PRO A 320 7.05 16.35 -11.18
C PRO A 320 6.06 15.37 -10.50
N MET A 321 4.90 15.86 -10.00
CA MET A 321 3.89 14.98 -9.41
C MET A 321 3.22 14.08 -10.44
N ALA A 322 2.96 14.58 -11.66
CA ALA A 322 2.44 13.75 -12.74
C ALA A 322 3.48 12.69 -13.18
N MET A 323 4.75 13.06 -13.32
CA MET A 323 5.84 12.13 -13.63
C MET A 323 5.95 11.02 -12.55
N MET A 324 5.89 11.40 -11.27
CA MET A 324 5.88 10.46 -10.15
C MET A 324 4.63 9.56 -10.20
N GLY A 325 3.46 10.12 -10.51
CA GLY A 325 2.21 9.37 -10.66
C GLY A 325 2.28 8.33 -11.79
N VAL A 326 2.89 8.68 -12.93
CA VAL A 326 3.14 7.74 -14.03
C VAL A 326 4.07 6.60 -13.56
N ALA A 327 5.19 6.92 -12.89
CA ALA A 327 6.10 5.90 -12.35
C ALA A 327 5.41 5.01 -11.32
N PHE A 328 4.61 5.61 -10.42
CA PHE A 328 3.86 4.90 -9.37
C PHE A 328 2.75 4.00 -9.92
N SER A 329 2.26 4.27 -11.11
CA SER A 329 1.28 3.44 -11.79
C SER A 329 1.94 2.34 -12.63
N LEU A 330 3.03 2.68 -13.33
CA LEU A 330 3.70 1.77 -14.27
C LEU A 330 4.47 0.66 -13.55
N ILE A 331 5.32 1.00 -12.58
CA ILE A 331 6.22 0.01 -11.97
C ILE A 331 5.44 -1.10 -11.26
N PRO A 332 4.46 -0.84 -10.36
CA PRO A 332 3.69 -1.90 -9.73
C PRO A 332 2.90 -2.76 -10.72
N ALA A 333 2.35 -2.14 -11.79
CA ALA A 333 1.61 -2.86 -12.83
C ALA A 333 2.47 -3.91 -13.56
N VAL A 334 3.79 -3.68 -13.60
CA VAL A 334 4.76 -4.59 -14.24
C VAL A 334 5.43 -5.53 -13.24
N MET A 335 5.88 -4.98 -12.12
CA MET A 335 6.76 -5.65 -11.16
C MET A 335 6.08 -6.81 -10.45
N TRP A 336 4.89 -6.59 -9.88
CA TRP A 336 4.17 -7.64 -9.14
C TRP A 336 3.79 -8.83 -10.04
N PRO A 337 3.20 -8.66 -11.23
CA PRO A 337 2.93 -9.78 -12.12
C PRO A 337 4.20 -10.48 -12.61
N SER A 338 5.34 -9.77 -12.73
CA SER A 338 6.60 -10.37 -13.19
C SER A 338 7.09 -11.49 -12.27
N VAL A 339 6.79 -11.44 -10.97
CA VAL A 339 7.13 -12.51 -10.02
C VAL A 339 6.50 -13.84 -10.43
N ALA A 340 5.24 -13.83 -10.90
CA ALA A 340 4.53 -15.03 -11.31
C ALA A 340 5.11 -15.71 -12.56
N TYR A 341 5.90 -14.99 -13.37
CA TYR A 341 6.61 -15.56 -14.52
C TYR A 341 7.97 -16.16 -14.15
N ILE A 342 8.55 -15.77 -13.01
CA ILE A 342 9.91 -16.16 -12.59
C ILE A 342 9.86 -17.28 -11.55
N VAL A 343 8.80 -17.33 -10.74
CA VAL A 343 8.69 -18.23 -9.60
C VAL A 343 7.66 -19.31 -9.87
N ASP A 344 7.98 -20.54 -9.46
CA ASP A 344 7.04 -21.67 -9.54
C ASP A 344 5.71 -21.35 -8.81
N GLN A 345 4.60 -21.75 -9.39
CA GLN A 345 3.24 -21.52 -8.86
C GLN A 345 3.11 -21.94 -7.39
N ALA A 346 3.72 -23.07 -7.01
CA ALA A 346 3.68 -23.60 -5.64
C ALA A 346 4.41 -22.74 -4.61
N LYS A 347 5.25 -21.78 -5.05
CA LYS A 347 6.07 -20.92 -4.19
C LYS A 347 5.68 -19.44 -4.26
N LEU A 348 4.66 -19.09 -5.03
CA LEU A 348 4.24 -17.70 -5.25
C LEU A 348 3.87 -16.98 -3.95
N GLY A 349 3.12 -17.63 -3.07
CA GLY A 349 2.75 -17.06 -1.77
C GLY A 349 3.99 -16.71 -0.92
N THR A 350 4.99 -17.60 -0.90
CA THR A 350 6.28 -17.35 -0.22
C THR A 350 7.03 -16.18 -0.87
N ALA A 351 7.05 -16.11 -2.20
CA ALA A 351 7.74 -15.05 -2.94
C ALA A 351 7.08 -13.68 -2.68
N TYR A 352 5.77 -13.56 -2.77
CA TYR A 352 5.07 -12.31 -2.49
C TYR A 352 5.18 -11.90 -1.01
N GLY A 353 5.08 -12.85 -0.09
CA GLY A 353 5.26 -12.59 1.35
C GLY A 353 6.65 -12.05 1.66
N LEU A 354 7.70 -12.66 1.12
CA LEU A 354 9.08 -12.22 1.30
C LEU A 354 9.32 -10.84 0.67
N MET A 355 8.79 -10.61 -0.52
CA MET A 355 8.88 -9.31 -1.20
C MET A 355 8.21 -8.20 -0.37
N THR A 356 7.04 -8.44 0.19
CA THR A 356 6.33 -7.49 1.07
C THR A 356 7.10 -7.27 2.38
N MET A 357 7.65 -8.32 2.97
CA MET A 357 8.47 -8.24 4.18
C MET A 357 9.68 -7.32 3.96
N ILE A 358 10.45 -7.54 2.89
CA ILE A 358 11.64 -6.75 2.55
C ILE A 358 11.26 -5.31 2.20
N GLN A 359 10.14 -5.09 1.50
CA GLN A 359 9.58 -3.77 1.25
C GLN A 359 9.35 -2.99 2.55
N ASN A 360 8.75 -3.61 3.57
CA ASN A 360 8.49 -2.97 4.85
C ASN A 360 9.77 -2.65 5.63
N ILE A 361 10.84 -3.44 5.48
CA ILE A 361 12.17 -3.10 6.01
C ILE A 361 12.67 -1.78 5.39
N GLY A 362 12.53 -1.64 4.07
CA GLY A 362 12.87 -0.40 3.37
C GLY A 362 12.04 0.79 3.84
N LEU A 363 10.72 0.64 3.94
CA LEU A 363 9.82 1.70 4.42
C LEU A 363 10.15 2.13 5.85
N PHE A 364 10.44 1.17 6.75
CA PHE A 364 10.88 1.46 8.10
C PHE A 364 12.17 2.29 8.11
N GLY A 365 13.21 1.81 7.42
CA GLY A 365 14.53 2.46 7.42
C GLY A 365 14.51 3.84 6.74
N LEU A 366 13.83 3.98 5.61
CA LEU A 366 13.84 5.23 4.83
C LEU A 366 12.98 6.33 5.47
N ASN A 367 11.88 6.02 6.15
CA ASN A 367 11.15 7.02 6.93
C ASN A 367 12.03 7.62 8.05
N LEU A 368 12.83 6.78 8.73
CA LEU A 368 13.77 7.24 9.74
C LEU A 368 14.91 8.05 9.12
N LEU A 369 15.50 7.57 8.02
CA LEU A 369 16.61 8.21 7.35
C LEU A 369 16.25 9.60 6.81
N VAL A 370 15.08 9.74 6.19
CA VAL A 370 14.61 11.02 5.65
C VAL A 370 14.23 11.98 6.79
N GLY A 371 13.55 11.49 7.83
CA GLY A 371 13.27 12.29 9.02
C GLY A 371 14.57 12.79 9.69
N TRP A 372 15.59 11.94 9.78
CA TRP A 372 16.92 12.33 10.25
C TRP A 372 17.59 13.36 9.33
N ALA A 373 17.55 13.16 8.02
CA ALA A 373 18.14 14.08 7.03
C ALA A 373 17.53 15.48 7.13
N ASN A 374 16.20 15.58 7.20
CA ASN A 374 15.50 16.85 7.36
C ASN A 374 15.87 17.56 8.69
N ASN A 375 16.02 16.78 9.77
CA ASN A 375 16.47 17.33 11.06
C ASN A 375 17.92 17.81 11.02
N TYR A 376 18.80 17.00 10.42
CA TYR A 376 20.23 17.29 10.34
C TYR A 376 20.50 18.59 9.56
N GLU A 377 19.80 18.80 8.46
CA GLU A 377 19.88 20.00 7.63
C GLU A 377 18.95 21.13 8.10
N HIS A 378 18.27 20.97 9.25
CA HIS A 378 17.32 21.97 9.78
C HIS A 378 16.27 22.41 8.76
N ALA A 379 15.65 21.43 8.07
CA ALA A 379 14.65 21.69 7.04
C ALA A 379 13.38 22.33 7.63
N ASP A 380 13.06 23.55 7.19
CA ASP A 380 11.83 24.26 7.53
C ASP A 380 11.56 25.41 6.52
N ALA A 381 10.51 26.18 6.78
CA ALA A 381 10.13 27.30 5.92
C ALA A 381 11.20 28.43 5.85
N SER A 382 12.07 28.56 6.87
CA SER A 382 13.18 29.53 6.87
C SER A 382 14.43 28.96 6.17
N ASN A 383 14.54 27.64 6.06
CA ASN A 383 15.61 26.93 5.38
C ASN A 383 15.08 25.86 4.43
N PRO A 384 14.45 26.22 3.29
CA PRO A 384 13.97 25.26 2.29
C PRO A 384 15.06 24.36 1.72
N ALA A 385 16.31 24.84 1.65
CA ALA A 385 17.45 24.06 1.19
C ALA A 385 17.75 22.84 2.08
N GLY A 386 17.30 22.82 3.32
CA GLY A 386 17.42 21.69 4.24
C GLY A 386 16.70 20.42 3.74
N TYR A 387 15.77 20.53 2.80
CA TYR A 387 15.14 19.38 2.16
C TYR A 387 16.02 18.72 1.09
N HIS A 388 17.08 19.36 0.61
CA HIS A 388 17.89 18.86 -0.51
C HIS A 388 18.48 17.48 -0.22
N LEU A 389 18.96 17.23 1.00
CA LEU A 389 19.54 15.93 1.37
C LEU A 389 18.48 14.81 1.24
N GLY A 390 17.27 15.02 1.73
CA GLY A 390 16.17 14.08 1.59
C GLY A 390 15.81 13.81 0.12
N MET A 391 15.78 14.87 -0.71
CA MET A 391 15.49 14.73 -2.15
C MET A 391 16.60 14.00 -2.89
N TRP A 392 17.87 14.18 -2.51
CA TRP A 392 18.98 13.39 -3.04
C TRP A 392 18.90 11.92 -2.64
N ILE A 393 18.53 11.60 -1.40
CA ILE A 393 18.30 10.22 -0.96
C ILE A 393 17.25 9.55 -1.88
N PHE A 394 16.12 10.20 -2.15
CA PHE A 394 15.10 9.66 -3.04
C PHE A 394 15.59 9.53 -4.49
N SER A 395 16.35 10.51 -5.00
CA SER A 395 16.93 10.42 -6.35
C SER A 395 17.93 9.27 -6.48
N VAL A 396 18.76 9.03 -5.46
CA VAL A 396 19.70 7.89 -5.42
C VAL A 396 18.93 6.56 -5.46
N LEU A 397 17.79 6.45 -4.77
CA LEU A 397 16.93 5.26 -4.90
C LEU A 397 16.40 5.09 -6.32
N GLY A 398 16.09 6.18 -7.03
CA GLY A 398 15.74 6.15 -8.45
C GLY A 398 16.89 5.59 -9.31
N PHE A 399 18.14 6.03 -9.09
CA PHE A 399 19.32 5.49 -9.78
C PHE A 399 19.51 4.00 -9.49
N LEU A 400 19.38 3.58 -8.24
CA LEU A 400 19.44 2.16 -7.87
C LEU A 400 18.31 1.36 -8.54
N GLY A 401 17.12 1.93 -8.66
CA GLY A 401 16.01 1.32 -9.39
C GLY A 401 16.35 1.10 -10.87
N VAL A 402 16.95 2.08 -11.53
CA VAL A 402 17.44 1.94 -12.93
C VAL A 402 18.50 0.84 -13.00
N LEU A 403 19.46 0.82 -12.06
CA LEU A 403 20.52 -0.21 -12.02
C LEU A 403 19.92 -1.62 -11.90
N PHE A 404 19.03 -1.85 -10.93
CA PHE A 404 18.44 -3.18 -10.73
C PHE A 404 17.55 -3.60 -11.91
N ALA A 405 16.78 -2.68 -12.49
CA ALA A 405 15.99 -2.96 -13.68
C ALA A 405 16.87 -3.25 -14.91
N PHE A 406 18.00 -2.56 -15.05
CA PHE A 406 18.98 -2.84 -16.10
C PHE A 406 19.61 -4.22 -15.93
N LEU A 407 20.07 -4.58 -14.72
CA LEU A 407 20.62 -5.90 -14.42
C LEU A 407 19.56 -7.00 -14.65
N LEU A 408 18.32 -6.76 -14.25
CA LEU A 408 17.19 -7.67 -14.53
C LEU A 408 17.03 -7.86 -16.03
N ARG A 409 17.02 -6.77 -16.80
CA ARG A 409 16.89 -6.83 -18.26
C ARG A 409 18.03 -7.62 -18.91
N GLN A 410 19.30 -7.39 -18.51
CA GLN A 410 20.43 -8.14 -18.99
C GLN A 410 20.30 -9.64 -18.71
N ARG A 411 19.81 -9.99 -17.51
CA ARG A 411 19.55 -11.38 -17.13
C ARG A 411 18.46 -12.02 -17.97
N GLU A 412 17.37 -11.28 -18.22
CA GLU A 412 16.16 -11.78 -18.91
C GLU A 412 16.33 -11.86 -20.45
N ILE A 413 17.26 -11.11 -21.03
CA ILE A 413 17.67 -11.25 -22.46
C ILE A 413 18.64 -12.43 -22.63
N GLY A 414 19.36 -12.80 -21.57
CA GLY A 414 20.36 -13.86 -21.60
C GLY A 414 19.77 -15.29 -21.60
N PRO A 415 20.64 -16.32 -21.62
CA PRO A 415 20.23 -17.72 -21.70
C PRO A 415 19.47 -18.25 -20.49
N HIS A 416 19.47 -17.52 -19.39
CA HIS A 416 18.75 -17.85 -18.16
C HIS A 416 17.52 -16.97 -17.94
N GLY A 417 16.98 -16.36 -19.01
CA GLY A 417 15.79 -15.50 -18.95
C GLY A 417 14.51 -16.34 -18.85
N HIS A 418 13.54 -15.81 -18.14
CA HIS A 418 12.20 -16.40 -17.96
C HIS A 418 11.18 -15.86 -18.97
N GLY A 419 11.64 -15.02 -19.91
CA GLY A 419 10.82 -14.45 -20.96
C GLY A 419 10.14 -13.12 -20.62
N LEU A 420 10.52 -12.41 -19.56
CA LEU A 420 9.92 -11.13 -19.15
C LEU A 420 9.94 -10.06 -20.27
N GLU A 421 10.91 -10.11 -21.17
CA GLU A 421 11.02 -9.19 -22.29
C GLU A 421 10.19 -9.60 -23.52
N THR A 422 9.71 -10.84 -23.58
CA THR A 422 9.08 -11.41 -24.78
C THR A 422 7.68 -11.96 -24.59
N ILE A 423 7.25 -12.21 -23.35
CA ILE A 423 5.92 -12.76 -23.05
C ILE A 423 4.86 -11.67 -23.28
N THR A 424 3.95 -11.96 -24.21
CA THR A 424 2.77 -11.14 -24.52
C THR A 424 1.52 -12.03 -24.52
N THR A 425 0.32 -11.44 -24.38
CA THR A 425 -0.95 -12.18 -24.47
C THR A 425 -1.12 -12.90 -25.80
N ALA A 426 -0.61 -12.35 -26.91
CA ALA A 426 -0.69 -12.98 -28.22
C ALA A 426 0.17 -14.27 -28.29
N LYS A 427 1.35 -14.31 -27.64
CA LYS A 427 2.20 -15.50 -27.57
C LYS A 427 1.65 -16.58 -26.64
N ALA A 428 1.05 -16.19 -25.51
CA ALA A 428 0.41 -17.13 -24.59
C ALA A 428 -0.77 -17.87 -25.25
N ALA A 429 -1.56 -17.17 -26.08
CA ALA A 429 -2.67 -17.77 -26.83
C ALA A 429 -2.20 -18.68 -27.98
N SER A 430 -0.98 -18.56 -28.48
CA SER A 430 -0.42 -19.44 -29.55
C SER A 430 0.28 -20.69 -29.02
N SER A 431 0.52 -20.79 -27.70
CA SER A 431 1.18 -21.92 -27.02
C SER A 431 0.20 -22.81 -26.23
N SER A 432 -1.09 -22.43 -26.13
CA SER A 432 -2.21 -23.23 -25.62
C SER A 432 -2.99 -23.89 -26.74
#